data_aa923349e41628c9a293a5b303e23b69
#
_entry.id   aa923349e41628c9a293a5b303e23b69
#
_cell.length_a   1.000
_cell.length_b   1.000
_cell.length_c   1.000
_cell.angle_alpha   90.00
_cell.angle_beta   90.00
_cell.angle_gamma   90.00
#
_symmetry.space_group_name_H-M   'P 1'
#
loop_
_entity.id
_entity.type
_entity.pdbx_description
1 polymer ?
#
loop_
_entity_poly.entity_id
_entity_poly.type
_entity_poly.pdbx_seq_one_letter_code
_entity_poly.pdbx_strand_id
1 'polypeptide(L)'
;MKKLILILATIFLLTLSNSFLAYAASISDSEVNSSFSITSGLDFSKGAKSTFDKSRIVTGKAKEGSTVTITVYEKLLEKEEELKEIDKYEIVVGASGYFSQTINLNVGENIIDINVTDINDKSANISTSIIRKKSEIKNELEQAIILPRSRK
;
A
#
# COMPACT_ATOMS: atom_id res chain seq x y z
N MET A 1 46.08 18.04 -16.23
CA MET A 1 45.29 16.81 -16.38
C MET A 1 44.84 16.23 -15.04
N LYS A 2 45.71 16.02 -14.03
CA LYS A 2 45.32 15.44 -12.72
C LYS A 2 44.23 16.23 -11.96
N LYS A 3 44.24 17.58 -12.03
CA LYS A 3 43.23 18.44 -11.37
C LYS A 3 41.84 18.35 -12.05
N LEU A 4 41.80 18.16 -13.37
CA LEU A 4 40.54 18.02 -14.11
C LEU A 4 39.83 16.70 -13.79
N ILE A 5 40.60 15.62 -13.62
CA ILE A 5 40.09 14.29 -13.24
C ILE A 5 39.51 14.32 -11.80
N LEU A 6 40.12 15.08 -10.89
CA LEU A 6 39.64 15.22 -9.52
C LEU A 6 38.29 15.95 -9.46
N ILE A 7 38.11 16.98 -10.29
CA ILE A 7 36.84 17.75 -10.35
C ILE A 7 35.72 16.89 -10.99
N LEU A 8 36.02 16.08 -12.01
CA LEU A 8 35.03 15.16 -12.58
C LEU A 8 34.62 14.07 -11.58
N ALA A 9 35.56 13.56 -10.78
CA ALA A 9 35.28 12.56 -9.75
C ALA A 9 34.39 13.10 -8.62
N THR A 10 34.59 14.36 -8.23
CA THR A 10 33.74 15.00 -7.18
C THR A 10 32.34 15.29 -7.68
N ILE A 11 32.16 15.65 -8.97
CA ILE A 11 30.84 15.88 -9.56
C ILE A 11 30.08 14.55 -9.70
N PHE A 12 30.77 13.44 -10.04
CA PHE A 12 30.15 12.11 -10.14
C PHE A 12 29.72 11.58 -8.77
N LEU A 13 30.44 11.92 -7.68
CA LEU A 13 30.07 11.49 -6.33
C LEU A 13 28.86 12.24 -5.77
N LEU A 14 28.57 13.48 -6.24
CA LEU A 14 27.41 14.28 -5.80
C LEU A 14 26.09 13.85 -6.45
N THR A 15 26.10 13.05 -7.53
CA THR A 15 24.89 12.61 -8.23
C THR A 15 24.32 11.30 -7.72
N LEU A 16 24.99 10.62 -6.76
CA LEU A 16 24.54 9.31 -6.22
C LEU A 16 23.68 9.39 -4.96
N SER A 17 23.37 10.57 -4.49
CA SER A 17 22.56 10.72 -3.28
C SER A 17 21.30 11.51 -3.59
N ASN A 18 20.25 10.86 -4.04
CA ASN A 18 18.84 11.28 -3.82
C ASN A 18 17.89 10.28 -4.50
N SER A 19 17.79 9.07 -3.96
CA SER A 19 16.62 8.24 -4.17
C SER A 19 15.80 8.24 -2.87
N PHE A 20 15.28 9.42 -2.48
CA PHE A 20 14.18 9.47 -1.54
C PHE A 20 12.95 8.95 -2.27
N LEU A 21 12.63 7.68 -2.07
CA LEU A 21 11.30 7.15 -2.36
C LEU A 21 10.34 7.80 -1.37
N ALA A 22 9.87 9.01 -1.69
CA ALA A 22 8.68 9.54 -1.07
C ALA A 22 7.51 8.62 -1.48
N TYR A 23 7.07 7.74 -0.59
CA TYR A 23 5.78 7.08 -0.68
C TYR A 23 4.67 8.12 -0.46
N ALA A 24 4.57 9.06 -1.37
CA ALA A 24 3.37 9.84 -1.55
C ALA A 24 2.46 8.98 -2.43
N ALA A 25 1.20 8.80 -2.01
CA ALA A 25 0.18 8.22 -2.87
C ALA A 25 0.17 8.99 -4.20
N SER A 26 0.97 8.54 -5.17
CA SER A 26 0.98 9.09 -6.51
C SER A 26 -0.13 8.38 -7.26
N ILE A 27 -1.28 9.04 -7.33
CA ILE A 27 -2.24 8.81 -8.40
C ILE A 27 -1.53 9.33 -9.64
N SER A 28 -0.78 8.49 -10.35
CA SER A 28 -0.21 8.86 -11.63
C SER A 28 -1.27 8.68 -12.71
N ASP A 29 -1.63 9.77 -13.20
CA ASP A 29 -2.39 10.30 -14.31
C ASP A 29 -3.06 9.38 -15.34
N SER A 30 -4.35 9.59 -15.37
CA SER A 30 -5.35 10.01 -16.37
C SER A 30 -5.65 9.15 -17.61
N GLU A 31 -4.84 8.23 -18.09
CA GLU A 31 -5.26 7.33 -19.18
C GLU A 31 -5.44 5.86 -18.75
N VAL A 32 -4.82 5.43 -17.68
CA VAL A 32 -4.97 4.08 -17.13
C VAL A 32 -6.14 3.99 -16.15
N ASN A 33 -6.58 5.12 -15.60
CA ASN A 33 -7.68 5.21 -14.62
C ASN A 33 -9.07 4.87 -15.20
N SER A 34 -9.25 4.77 -16.51
CA SER A 34 -10.54 4.39 -17.11
C SER A 34 -10.76 2.88 -17.15
N SER A 35 -9.72 2.05 -16.96
CA SER A 35 -9.80 0.60 -17.07
C SER A 35 -9.65 -0.15 -15.75
N PHE A 36 -9.29 0.54 -14.65
CA PHE A 36 -9.07 -0.06 -13.35
C PHE A 36 -9.63 0.82 -12.22
N SER A 37 -10.31 0.19 -11.24
CA SER A 37 -10.78 0.86 -10.03
C SER A 37 -10.94 -0.11 -8.88
N ILE A 38 -10.57 0.32 -7.66
CA ILE A 38 -10.93 -0.40 -6.44
C ILE A 38 -12.32 0.06 -6.01
N THR A 39 -13.22 -0.91 -5.80
CA THR A 39 -14.63 -0.65 -5.46
C THR A 39 -14.90 -0.81 -3.98
N SER A 40 -14.15 -1.63 -3.26
CA SER A 40 -14.26 -1.76 -1.80
C SER A 40 -13.02 -2.38 -1.16
N GLY A 41 -12.99 -2.34 0.17
CA GLY A 41 -11.95 -2.96 1.01
C GLY A 41 -10.80 -2.03 1.36
N LEU A 42 -10.50 -1.05 0.52
CA LEU A 42 -9.43 -0.08 0.72
C LEU A 42 -9.96 1.35 0.63
N ASP A 43 -9.34 2.23 1.39
CA ASP A 43 -9.64 3.66 1.38
C ASP A 43 -8.38 4.42 0.98
N PHE A 44 -8.45 5.15 -0.12
CA PHE A 44 -7.36 5.95 -0.69
C PHE A 44 -7.42 7.42 -0.30
N SER A 45 -8.34 7.81 0.60
CA SER A 45 -8.34 9.15 1.18
C SER A 45 -7.06 9.37 2.01
N LYS A 46 -6.63 10.63 2.12
CA LYS A 46 -5.38 10.98 2.82
C LYS A 46 -5.34 10.42 4.25
N GLY A 47 -4.21 9.84 4.60
CA GLY A 47 -3.88 9.31 5.92
C GLY A 47 -4.18 7.82 6.10
N ALA A 48 -3.35 7.18 6.93
CA ALA A 48 -3.49 5.76 7.25
C ALA A 48 -4.80 5.50 8.00
N LYS A 49 -5.56 4.51 7.55
CA LYS A 49 -6.80 4.08 8.21
C LYS A 49 -6.49 3.02 9.25
N SER A 50 -7.20 3.04 10.37
CA SER A 50 -7.04 2.05 11.43
C SER A 50 -8.14 1.00 11.40
N THR A 51 -7.79 -0.26 11.69
CA THR A 51 -8.72 -1.38 11.81
C THR A 51 -8.29 -2.33 12.94
N PHE A 52 -9.21 -3.13 13.42
CA PHE A 52 -8.95 -4.29 14.29
C PHE A 52 -9.01 -5.62 13.52
N ASP A 53 -9.46 -5.59 12.27
CA ASP A 53 -9.66 -6.78 11.46
C ASP A 53 -8.32 -7.41 11.08
N LYS A 54 -8.26 -8.74 11.11
CA LYS A 54 -7.09 -9.53 10.73
C LYS A 54 -6.92 -9.66 9.22
N SER A 55 -8.01 -9.45 8.48
CA SER A 55 -8.02 -9.55 7.03
C SER A 55 -9.01 -8.55 6.43
N ARG A 56 -8.85 -8.28 5.13
CA ARG A 56 -9.76 -7.45 4.35
C ARG A 56 -10.03 -8.07 3.00
N ILE A 57 -11.26 -7.92 2.52
CA ILE A 57 -11.62 -8.30 1.17
C ILE A 57 -11.46 -7.05 0.29
N VAL A 58 -10.52 -7.10 -0.64
CA VAL A 58 -10.30 -6.07 -1.64
C VAL A 58 -11.05 -6.46 -2.89
N THR A 59 -11.93 -5.59 -3.36
CA THR A 59 -12.66 -5.81 -4.62
C THR A 59 -12.41 -4.67 -5.58
N GLY A 60 -12.43 -4.99 -6.86
CA GLY A 60 -12.22 -3.98 -7.89
C GLY A 60 -12.72 -4.42 -9.26
N LYS A 61 -12.53 -3.51 -10.20
CA LYS A 61 -12.80 -3.73 -11.63
C LYS A 61 -11.52 -3.52 -12.40
N ALA A 62 -11.27 -4.36 -13.38
CA ALA A 62 -10.24 -4.18 -14.38
C ALA A 62 -10.69 -4.81 -15.69
N LYS A 63 -9.97 -4.53 -16.78
CA LYS A 63 -10.28 -5.10 -18.08
C LYS A 63 -10.10 -6.62 -18.04
N GLU A 64 -10.97 -7.35 -18.75
CA GLU A 64 -10.80 -8.79 -18.96
C GLU A 64 -9.41 -9.13 -19.47
N GLY A 65 -8.80 -10.19 -18.93
CA GLY A 65 -7.44 -10.63 -19.24
C GLY A 65 -6.34 -9.84 -18.55
N SER A 66 -6.66 -8.77 -17.81
CA SER A 66 -5.65 -8.04 -17.00
C SER A 66 -5.19 -8.91 -15.85
N THR A 67 -3.92 -8.77 -15.48
CA THR A 67 -3.35 -9.36 -14.26
C THR A 67 -3.31 -8.31 -13.17
N VAL A 68 -3.95 -8.61 -12.02
CA VAL A 68 -3.94 -7.80 -10.81
C VAL A 68 -2.99 -8.44 -9.81
N THR A 69 -1.94 -7.73 -9.43
CA THR A 69 -1.00 -8.16 -8.39
C THR A 69 -1.23 -7.31 -7.15
N ILE A 70 -1.56 -7.95 -6.02
CA ILE A 70 -1.72 -7.29 -4.72
C ILE A 70 -0.57 -7.74 -3.83
N THR A 71 0.28 -6.82 -3.40
CA THR A 71 1.39 -7.10 -2.49
C THR A 71 1.15 -6.38 -1.17
N VAL A 72 1.29 -7.10 -0.07
CA VAL A 72 1.16 -6.57 1.29
C VAL A 72 2.52 -6.53 1.94
N TYR A 73 2.92 -5.35 2.42
CA TYR A 73 4.16 -5.15 3.16
C TYR A 73 3.87 -4.73 4.59
N GLU A 74 4.70 -5.17 5.51
CA GLU A 74 4.78 -4.68 6.88
C GLU A 74 5.89 -3.64 6.98
N LYS A 75 5.58 -2.49 7.57
CA LYS A 75 6.58 -1.49 7.90
C LYS A 75 7.27 -1.87 9.20
N LEU A 76 8.59 -2.08 9.15
CA LEU A 76 9.37 -2.45 10.31
C LEU A 76 9.65 -1.22 11.19
N LEU A 77 9.30 -1.31 12.48
CA LEU A 77 9.46 -0.20 13.44
C LEU A 77 10.93 0.16 13.73
N GLU A 78 11.84 -0.80 13.56
CA GLU A 78 13.27 -0.61 13.85
C GLU A 78 14.05 0.07 12.71
N LYS A 79 13.47 0.07 11.52
CA LYS A 79 14.07 0.66 10.31
C LYS A 79 12.97 1.32 9.49
N GLU A 80 12.83 2.63 9.63
CA GLU A 80 11.74 3.41 9.03
C GLU A 80 11.58 3.26 7.51
N GLU A 81 12.60 2.78 6.81
CA GLU A 81 12.62 2.64 5.35
C GLU A 81 12.55 1.17 4.88
N GLU A 82 12.56 0.18 5.77
CA GLU A 82 12.55 -1.21 5.37
C GLU A 82 11.12 -1.78 5.39
N LEU A 83 10.65 -2.16 4.19
CA LEU A 83 9.38 -2.85 3.99
C LEU A 83 9.64 -4.35 3.86
N LYS A 84 8.95 -5.14 4.66
CA LYS A 84 8.97 -6.59 4.57
C LYS A 84 7.74 -7.08 3.83
N GLU A 85 7.91 -7.75 2.71
CA GLU A 85 6.80 -8.43 2.02
C GLU A 85 6.23 -9.53 2.92
N ILE A 86 4.91 -9.49 3.13
CA ILE A 86 4.16 -10.48 3.92
C ILE A 86 3.47 -11.46 3.02
N ASP A 87 2.68 -10.93 2.07
CA ASP A 87 1.86 -11.71 1.16
C ASP A 87 1.87 -11.07 -0.23
N LYS A 88 1.79 -11.91 -1.25
CA LYS A 88 1.62 -11.51 -2.65
C LYS A 88 0.55 -12.36 -3.31
N TYR A 89 -0.41 -11.72 -3.96
CA TYR A 89 -1.52 -12.36 -4.66
C TYR A 89 -1.51 -11.93 -6.12
N GLU A 90 -1.80 -12.86 -7.01
CA GLU A 90 -1.91 -12.61 -8.44
C GLU A 90 -3.24 -13.15 -8.95
N ILE A 91 -4.01 -12.31 -9.62
CA ILE A 91 -5.38 -12.61 -10.07
C ILE A 91 -5.48 -12.22 -11.53
N VAL A 92 -5.90 -13.16 -12.38
CA VAL A 92 -6.28 -12.86 -13.77
C VAL A 92 -7.76 -12.51 -13.80
N VAL A 93 -8.09 -11.33 -14.32
CA VAL A 93 -9.48 -10.84 -14.40
C VAL A 93 -10.25 -11.55 -15.50
N GLY A 94 -11.33 -12.18 -15.12
CA GLY A 94 -12.20 -12.89 -16.05
C GLY A 94 -13.17 -11.98 -16.81
N ALA A 95 -14.05 -12.57 -17.61
CA ALA A 95 -15.02 -11.88 -18.48
C ALA A 95 -15.98 -10.92 -17.73
N SER A 96 -16.20 -11.12 -16.42
CA SER A 96 -17.02 -10.21 -15.61
C SER A 96 -16.39 -8.84 -15.42
N GLY A 97 -15.07 -8.73 -15.59
CA GLY A 97 -14.31 -7.50 -15.31
C GLY A 97 -14.15 -7.20 -13.83
N TYR A 98 -14.53 -8.12 -12.92
CA TYR A 98 -14.38 -7.95 -11.47
C TYR A 98 -13.33 -8.89 -10.90
N PHE A 99 -12.66 -8.43 -9.86
CA PHE A 99 -11.80 -9.28 -9.03
C PHE A 99 -12.13 -9.08 -7.55
N SER A 100 -11.79 -10.08 -6.76
CA SER A 100 -11.94 -10.06 -5.31
C SER A 100 -10.83 -10.89 -4.68
N GLN A 101 -10.14 -10.35 -3.69
CA GLN A 101 -9.06 -11.01 -2.96
C GLN A 101 -9.13 -10.68 -1.48
N THR A 102 -9.05 -11.71 -0.65
CA THR A 102 -8.85 -11.53 0.78
C THR A 102 -7.35 -11.38 1.05
N ILE A 103 -6.96 -10.26 1.67
CA ILE A 103 -5.61 -10.00 2.12
C ILE A 103 -5.52 -10.13 3.63
N ASN A 104 -4.36 -10.56 4.15
CA ASN A 104 -4.08 -10.59 5.59
C ASN A 104 -3.36 -9.31 5.99
N LEU A 105 -3.58 -8.90 7.26
CA LEU A 105 -2.96 -7.72 7.85
C LEU A 105 -2.21 -8.11 9.11
N ASN A 106 -0.95 -7.72 9.25
CA ASN A 106 -0.20 -7.83 10.50
C ASN A 106 -0.53 -6.68 11.45
N VAL A 107 -0.31 -6.87 12.75
CA VAL A 107 -0.44 -5.78 13.73
C VAL A 107 0.62 -4.73 13.43
N GLY A 108 0.22 -3.47 13.32
CA GLY A 108 1.08 -2.38 12.90
C GLY A 108 0.66 -1.81 11.55
N GLU A 109 1.55 -1.08 10.92
CA GLU A 109 1.30 -0.47 9.61
C GLU A 109 1.55 -1.48 8.50
N ASN A 110 0.52 -1.69 7.65
CA ASN A 110 0.58 -2.50 6.45
C ASN A 110 0.48 -1.58 5.25
N ILE A 111 1.38 -1.71 4.31
CA ILE A 111 1.34 -1.02 3.02
C ILE A 111 0.83 -2.02 1.99
N ILE A 112 -0.20 -1.63 1.24
CA ILE A 112 -0.85 -2.46 0.23
C ILE A 112 -0.61 -1.81 -1.12
N ASP A 113 0.17 -2.48 -1.96
CA ASP A 113 0.44 -2.08 -3.33
C ASP A 113 -0.39 -2.95 -4.28
N ILE A 114 -1.12 -2.30 -5.18
CA ILE A 114 -1.92 -2.97 -6.20
C ILE A 114 -1.39 -2.53 -7.55
N ASN A 115 -0.85 -3.46 -8.29
CA ASN A 115 -0.42 -3.28 -9.67
C ASN A 115 -1.38 -4.01 -10.60
N VAL A 116 -1.81 -3.33 -11.65
CA VAL A 116 -2.66 -3.93 -12.69
C VAL A 116 -1.97 -3.78 -14.02
N THR A 117 -1.74 -4.90 -14.69
CA THR A 117 -1.16 -4.94 -16.04
C THR A 117 -2.18 -5.47 -17.02
N ASP A 118 -2.49 -4.72 -18.06
CA ASP A 118 -3.41 -5.14 -19.11
C ASP A 118 -2.74 -6.07 -20.13
N ILE A 119 -3.53 -6.61 -21.05
CA ILE A 119 -3.06 -7.52 -22.10
C ILE A 119 -2.09 -6.85 -23.11
N ASN A 120 -1.92 -5.54 -23.04
CA ASN A 120 -0.99 -4.78 -23.88
C ASN A 120 0.23 -4.29 -23.09
N ASP A 121 0.52 -4.90 -21.95
CA ASP A 121 1.60 -4.56 -21.02
C ASP A 121 1.54 -3.13 -20.44
N LYS A 122 0.37 -2.48 -20.50
CA LYS A 122 0.15 -1.21 -19.82
C LYS A 122 -0.15 -1.47 -18.35
N SER A 123 0.61 -0.82 -17.46
CA SER A 123 0.50 -1.00 -16.02
C SER A 123 -0.04 0.25 -15.33
N ALA A 124 -0.85 0.02 -14.29
CA ALA A 124 -1.25 1.01 -13.31
C ALA A 124 -0.90 0.52 -11.92
N ASN A 125 -0.46 1.43 -11.06
CA ASN A 125 -0.14 1.13 -9.67
C ASN A 125 -0.89 2.08 -8.74
N ILE A 126 -1.39 1.54 -7.62
CA ILE A 126 -2.00 2.31 -6.54
C ILE A 126 -1.55 1.74 -5.20
N SER A 127 -1.20 2.61 -4.27
CA SER A 127 -0.72 2.24 -2.94
C SER A 127 -1.54 2.90 -1.85
N THR A 128 -1.76 2.18 -0.75
CA THR A 128 -2.41 2.72 0.46
C THR A 128 -1.85 2.05 1.71
N SER A 129 -2.07 2.66 2.88
CA SER A 129 -1.66 2.07 4.15
C SER A 129 -2.84 1.83 5.08
N ILE A 130 -2.78 0.73 5.85
CA ILE A 130 -3.73 0.37 6.90
C ILE A 130 -2.99 0.02 8.17
N ILE A 131 -3.37 0.64 9.29
CA ILE A 131 -2.83 0.32 10.61
C ILE A 131 -3.77 -0.66 11.28
N ARG A 132 -3.34 -1.92 11.45
CA ARG A 132 -4.07 -2.87 12.27
C ARG A 132 -3.67 -2.72 13.74
N LYS A 133 -4.66 -2.43 14.58
CA LYS A 133 -4.50 -2.33 16.04
C LYS A 133 -4.67 -3.69 16.69
N LYS A 134 -4.02 -3.89 17.83
CA LYS A 134 -4.19 -5.10 18.65
C LYS A 134 -5.63 -5.21 19.17
N SER A 135 -6.17 -6.43 19.22
CA SER A 135 -7.53 -6.70 19.70
C SER A 135 -7.74 -6.37 21.18
N GLU A 136 -6.66 -6.39 21.98
CA GLU A 136 -6.69 -6.02 23.41
C GLU A 136 -7.16 -4.57 23.58
N ILE A 137 -6.69 -3.66 22.71
CA ILE A 137 -7.11 -2.24 22.73
C ILE A 137 -8.62 -2.10 22.45
N LYS A 138 -9.18 -2.95 21.57
CA LYS A 138 -10.62 -2.97 21.31
C LYS A 138 -11.40 -3.31 22.56
N ASN A 139 -10.98 -4.38 23.27
CA ASN A 139 -11.62 -4.83 24.51
C ASN A 139 -11.54 -3.77 25.62
N GLU A 140 -10.40 -3.10 25.78
CA GLU A 140 -10.24 -2.00 26.74
C GLU A 140 -11.17 -0.82 26.43
N LEU A 141 -11.32 -0.45 25.17
CA LEU A 141 -12.23 0.61 24.74
C LEU A 141 -13.70 0.24 25.00
N GLU A 142 -14.09 -1.00 24.69
CA GLU A 142 -15.44 -1.49 24.95
C GLU A 142 -15.78 -1.48 26.44
N GLN A 143 -14.85 -1.93 27.29
CA GLN A 143 -15.01 -1.90 28.76
C GLN A 143 -15.09 -0.47 29.30
N ALA A 144 -14.29 0.46 28.77
CA ALA A 144 -14.31 1.86 29.18
C ALA A 144 -15.63 2.57 28.85
N ILE A 145 -16.34 2.11 27.81
CA ILE A 145 -17.66 2.67 27.43
C ILE A 145 -18.77 2.14 28.35
N ILE A 146 -18.64 0.88 28.83
CA ILE A 146 -19.68 0.22 29.65
C ILE A 146 -19.65 0.72 31.10
N LEU A 147 -18.50 1.19 31.62
CA LEU A 147 -18.40 1.70 32.98
C LEU A 147 -19.12 3.07 33.08
N PRO A 148 -20.21 3.20 33.89
CA PRO A 148 -20.86 4.48 34.11
C PRO A 148 -19.84 5.42 34.78
N ARG A 149 -19.64 6.60 34.18
CA ARG A 149 -18.88 7.68 34.82
C ARG A 149 -19.56 8.03 36.14
N SER A 150 -19.03 7.57 37.26
CA SER A 150 -19.40 8.06 38.57
C SER A 150 -19.10 9.56 38.62
N ARG A 151 -20.13 10.39 38.45
CA ARG A 151 -20.03 11.83 38.76
C ARG A 151 -19.91 11.96 40.28
N LYS A 152 -18.74 12.38 40.74
CA LYS A 152 -18.57 12.99 42.05
C LYS A 152 -18.96 14.46 41.97
#